data_184ec878d7b3040e701dee8ee5b44f2a
#
_entry.id   184ec878d7b3040e701dee8ee5b44f2a
#
_cell.length_a   1.000
_cell.length_b   1.000
_cell.length_c   1.000
_cell.angle_alpha   90.00
_cell.angle_beta   90.00
_cell.angle_gamma   90.00
#
_symmetry.space_group_name_H-M   'P 1'
#
loop_
_entity.id
_entity.type
_entity.pdbx_description
1 polymer ?
#
loop_
_entity_poly.entity_id
_entity_poly.type
_entity_poly.pdbx_seq_one_letter_code
_entity_poly.pdbx_strand_id
1 'polypeptide(L)'
;VEELVLVGHSMGGLVLRGACHFGAERGAAWVGKVSRVFYIGTPHEGAALERVGHLVNSVLHAVPHPITALLGDVAGKRSQGIKDLRHGTVLDGAAGIAAVPWLASAQHYMIAGTVTDDPEHLAARLFGDGLVQPPQAGENVRLFPGIVHMELAHSEAVYDQIRTWCASA
;
A
#
# COMPACT_ATOMS: atom_id res chain seq x y z
N VAL A 1 -18.83 -7.07 -15.83
CA VAL A 1 -17.55 -6.38 -15.76
C VAL A 1 -16.55 -7.18 -16.57
N GLU A 2 -15.88 -6.55 -17.53
CA GLU A 2 -14.92 -7.20 -18.45
C GLU A 2 -13.51 -7.12 -17.89
N GLU A 3 -13.15 -6.00 -17.26
CA GLU A 3 -11.83 -5.73 -16.70
C GLU A 3 -11.94 -5.15 -15.28
N LEU A 4 -10.98 -5.48 -14.43
CA LEU A 4 -10.79 -4.92 -13.10
C LEU A 4 -9.41 -4.29 -12.99
N VAL A 5 -9.40 -3.03 -12.60
CA VAL A 5 -8.21 -2.29 -12.19
C VAL A 5 -8.31 -2.07 -10.68
N LEU A 6 -7.31 -2.53 -9.94
CA LEU A 6 -7.29 -2.43 -8.49
C LEU A 6 -6.32 -1.34 -8.05
N VAL A 7 -6.76 -0.49 -7.12
CA VAL A 7 -5.93 0.58 -6.57
C VAL A 7 -5.93 0.49 -5.05
N GLY A 8 -4.77 0.40 -4.44
CA GLY A 8 -4.63 0.33 -2.99
C GLY A 8 -3.59 1.32 -2.46
N HIS A 9 -4.01 2.14 -1.50
CA HIS A 9 -3.13 3.06 -0.80
C HIS A 9 -2.67 2.47 0.52
N SER A 10 -1.39 2.62 0.83
CA SER A 10 -0.80 2.19 2.10
C SER A 10 -1.11 0.70 2.39
N MET A 11 -1.65 0.39 3.55
CA MET A 11 -2.11 -0.95 3.94
C MET A 11 -3.11 -1.55 2.93
N GLY A 12 -3.92 -0.73 2.26
CA GLY A 12 -4.87 -1.20 1.25
C GLY A 12 -4.21 -1.98 0.11
N GLY A 13 -2.97 -1.64 -0.26
CA GLY A 13 -2.20 -2.39 -1.24
C GLY A 13 -1.81 -3.80 -0.75
N LEU A 14 -1.51 -3.96 0.53
CA LEU A 14 -1.25 -5.29 1.12
C LEU A 14 -2.51 -6.15 1.12
N VAL A 15 -3.66 -5.54 1.43
CA VAL A 15 -4.97 -6.20 1.36
C VAL A 15 -5.27 -6.67 -0.06
N LEU A 16 -5.01 -5.84 -1.07
CA LEU A 16 -5.19 -6.22 -2.48
C LEU A 16 -4.29 -7.39 -2.87
N ARG A 17 -3.02 -7.36 -2.47
CA ARG A 17 -2.07 -8.45 -2.76
C ARG A 17 -2.54 -9.76 -2.14
N GLY A 18 -2.96 -9.75 -0.88
CA GLY A 18 -3.53 -10.91 -0.20
C GLY A 18 -4.83 -11.40 -0.86
N ALA A 19 -5.75 -10.48 -1.20
CA ALA A 19 -7.01 -10.81 -1.86
C ALA A 19 -6.78 -11.48 -3.22
N CYS A 20 -5.85 -10.96 -4.03
CA CYS A 20 -5.49 -11.57 -5.32
C CYS A 20 -4.93 -12.98 -5.15
N HIS A 21 -4.01 -13.18 -4.18
CA HIS A 21 -3.42 -14.48 -3.89
C HIS A 21 -4.49 -15.51 -3.48
N PHE A 22 -5.25 -15.23 -2.43
CA PHE A 22 -6.29 -16.16 -1.96
C PHE A 22 -7.43 -16.33 -2.95
N GLY A 23 -7.76 -15.27 -3.71
CA GLY A 23 -8.74 -15.36 -4.79
C GLY A 23 -8.28 -16.33 -5.87
N ALA A 24 -7.00 -16.28 -6.26
CA ALA A 24 -6.41 -17.19 -7.23
C ALA A 24 -6.40 -18.63 -6.72
N GLU A 25 -5.96 -18.87 -5.47
CA GLU A 25 -5.97 -20.21 -4.85
C GLU A 25 -7.36 -20.83 -4.78
N ARG A 26 -8.39 -20.00 -4.59
CA ARG A 26 -9.80 -20.46 -4.50
C ARG A 26 -10.51 -20.49 -5.85
N GLY A 27 -9.85 -20.17 -6.94
CA GLY A 27 -10.44 -20.12 -8.27
C GLY A 27 -11.54 -19.06 -8.40
N ALA A 28 -11.43 -17.94 -7.69
CA ALA A 28 -12.44 -16.89 -7.71
C ALA A 28 -12.47 -16.21 -9.09
N ALA A 29 -13.62 -16.20 -9.74
CA ALA A 29 -13.79 -15.75 -11.13
C ALA A 29 -13.38 -14.29 -11.38
N TRP A 30 -13.43 -13.42 -10.36
CA TRP A 30 -13.05 -12.03 -10.48
C TRP A 30 -11.54 -11.84 -10.69
N VAL A 31 -10.71 -12.77 -10.20
CA VAL A 31 -9.24 -12.68 -10.29
C VAL A 31 -8.78 -12.73 -11.75
N GLY A 32 -9.42 -13.55 -12.57
CA GLY A 32 -9.13 -13.62 -14.01
C GLY A 32 -9.47 -12.36 -14.79
N LYS A 33 -10.17 -11.41 -14.16
CA LYS A 33 -10.50 -10.11 -14.77
C LYS A 33 -9.57 -8.98 -14.33
N VAL A 34 -8.66 -9.24 -13.37
CA VAL A 34 -7.71 -8.24 -12.89
C VAL A 34 -6.60 -8.09 -13.92
N SER A 35 -6.54 -6.92 -14.53
CA SER A 35 -5.52 -6.56 -15.52
C SER A 35 -4.37 -5.77 -14.91
N ARG A 36 -4.68 -4.88 -13.96
CA ARG A 36 -3.71 -3.98 -13.35
C ARG A 36 -3.96 -3.83 -11.86
N VAL A 37 -2.86 -3.74 -11.09
CA VAL A 37 -2.90 -3.43 -9.66
C VAL A 37 -1.92 -2.30 -9.36
N PHE A 38 -2.43 -1.21 -8.81
CA PHE A 38 -1.67 -0.04 -8.40
C PHE A 38 -1.48 -0.04 -6.89
N TYR A 39 -0.24 0.07 -6.46
CA TYR A 39 0.16 0.14 -5.06
C TYR A 39 0.72 1.53 -4.75
N ILE A 40 -0.03 2.34 -4.03
CA ILE A 40 0.31 3.72 -3.70
C ILE A 40 0.85 3.76 -2.27
N GLY A 41 2.13 4.08 -2.09
CA GLY A 41 2.76 4.11 -0.77
C GLY A 41 2.60 2.81 0.03
N THR A 42 2.62 1.67 -0.65
CA THR A 42 2.37 0.37 -0.01
C THR A 42 3.67 -0.25 0.51
N PRO A 43 3.76 -0.62 1.81
CA PRO A 43 4.95 -1.19 2.41
C PRO A 43 5.08 -2.68 2.11
N HIS A 44 5.65 -3.04 0.97
CA HIS A 44 5.84 -4.44 0.56
C HIS A 44 6.94 -5.16 1.34
N GLU A 45 7.86 -4.43 1.96
CA GLU A 45 8.95 -4.98 2.76
C GLU A 45 8.59 -4.88 4.25
N GLY A 46 8.50 -6.02 4.93
CA GLY A 46 7.95 -6.14 6.29
C GLY A 46 8.55 -5.23 7.37
N ALA A 47 9.77 -4.68 7.18
CA ALA A 47 10.38 -3.74 8.12
C ALA A 47 9.65 -2.38 8.19
N ALA A 48 8.89 -2.00 7.15
CA ALA A 48 8.07 -0.79 7.14
C ALA A 48 6.75 -0.96 7.92
N LEU A 49 6.29 -2.20 8.13
CA LEU A 49 5.02 -2.48 8.81
C LEU A 49 5.00 -2.06 10.28
N GLU A 50 6.12 -2.10 11.00
CA GLU A 50 6.19 -1.56 12.37
C GLU A 50 5.92 -0.05 12.39
N ARG A 51 6.46 0.68 11.41
CA ARG A 51 6.25 2.13 11.26
C ARG A 51 4.81 2.45 10.86
N VAL A 52 4.22 1.64 9.97
CA VAL A 52 2.81 1.77 9.57
C VAL A 52 1.86 1.52 10.74
N GLY A 53 2.16 0.57 11.61
CA GLY A 53 1.37 0.34 12.82
C GLY A 53 1.37 1.53 13.78
N HIS A 54 2.51 2.19 13.97
CA HIS A 54 2.62 3.43 14.74
C HIS A 54 1.90 4.59 14.06
N LEU A 55 1.90 4.65 12.72
CA LEU A 55 1.23 5.71 12.00
C LEU A 55 -0.28 5.58 12.00
N VAL A 56 -0.83 4.39 11.72
CA VAL A 56 -2.28 4.16 11.80
C VAL A 56 -2.79 4.64 13.16
N ASN A 57 -2.04 4.34 14.21
CA ASN A 57 -2.35 4.86 15.53
C ASN A 57 -2.23 6.39 15.63
N SER A 58 -1.20 6.99 15.06
CA SER A 58 -0.98 8.46 15.09
C SER A 58 -1.99 9.21 14.24
N VAL A 59 -2.36 8.70 13.06
CA VAL A 59 -3.37 9.31 12.18
C VAL A 59 -4.76 9.19 12.79
N LEU A 60 -5.09 8.05 13.40
CA LEU A 60 -6.35 7.88 14.13
C LEU A 60 -6.48 8.84 15.32
N HIS A 61 -5.37 9.20 15.96
CA HIS A 61 -5.36 10.18 17.06
C HIS A 61 -5.25 11.64 16.59
N ALA A 62 -4.74 11.90 15.40
CA ALA A 62 -4.54 13.27 14.89
C ALA A 62 -5.79 13.88 14.21
N VAL A 63 -6.77 13.06 13.81
CA VAL A 63 -8.02 13.53 13.20
C VAL A 63 -9.08 13.70 14.28
N PRO A 64 -9.49 14.95 14.63
CA PRO A 64 -10.50 15.20 15.65
C PRO A 64 -11.90 14.91 15.10
N HIS A 65 -12.25 13.67 14.93
CA HIS A 65 -13.56 13.22 14.50
C HIS A 65 -14.10 12.16 15.48
N PRO A 66 -15.37 12.19 15.90
CA PRO A 66 -15.93 11.24 16.86
C PRO A 66 -15.81 9.77 16.41
N ILE A 67 -15.79 9.51 15.11
CA ILE A 67 -15.58 8.16 14.55
C ILE A 67 -14.13 7.69 14.71
N THR A 68 -13.15 8.60 14.62
CA THR A 68 -11.73 8.25 14.80
C THR A 68 -11.38 8.00 16.26
N ALA A 69 -12.02 8.69 17.20
CA ALA A 69 -11.92 8.41 18.63
C ALA A 69 -12.49 7.02 18.95
N LEU A 70 -13.66 6.67 18.39
CA LEU A 70 -14.26 5.33 18.55
C LEU A 70 -13.38 4.24 17.91
N LEU A 71 -12.80 4.49 16.73
CA LEU A 71 -11.86 3.56 16.09
C LEU A 71 -10.54 3.46 16.86
N GLY A 72 -10.06 4.55 17.47
CA GLY A 72 -8.91 4.55 18.37
C GLY A 72 -9.14 3.72 19.63
N ASP A 73 -10.30 3.81 20.26
CA ASP A 73 -10.70 3.01 21.40
C ASP A 73 -10.90 1.52 21.05
N VAL A 74 -11.43 1.23 19.86
CA VAL A 74 -11.56 -0.15 19.33
C VAL A 74 -10.19 -0.71 18.92
N ALA A 75 -9.30 0.10 18.35
CA ALA A 75 -7.93 -0.28 18.02
C ALA A 75 -7.07 -0.48 19.28
N GLY A 76 -7.30 0.31 20.33
CA GLY A 76 -6.67 0.12 21.67
C GLY A 76 -7.09 -1.20 22.32
N LYS A 77 -8.26 -1.74 22.02
CA LYS A 77 -8.72 -3.08 22.40
C LYS A 77 -8.30 -4.11 21.34
N ARG A 78 -6.98 -4.18 21.08
CA ARG A 78 -6.23 -5.33 20.53
C ARG A 78 -7.04 -6.28 19.64
N SER A 79 -7.59 -5.79 18.48
CA SER A 79 -8.08 -6.75 17.49
C SER A 79 -6.91 -7.59 16.97
N GLN A 80 -7.11 -8.89 16.83
CA GLN A 80 -6.08 -9.82 16.33
C GLN A 80 -5.52 -9.32 14.99
N GLY A 81 -6.37 -8.79 14.09
CA GLY A 81 -5.97 -8.25 12.80
C GLY A 81 -5.00 -7.06 12.86
N ILE A 82 -5.07 -6.21 13.91
CA ILE A 82 -4.09 -5.11 14.09
C ILE A 82 -2.77 -5.67 14.60
N LYS A 83 -2.79 -6.71 15.44
CA LYS A 83 -1.57 -7.40 15.86
C LYS A 83 -0.92 -8.13 14.69
N ASP A 84 -1.70 -8.78 13.85
CA ASP A 84 -1.22 -9.51 12.68
C ASP A 84 -0.61 -8.56 11.65
N LEU A 85 -1.22 -7.39 11.43
CA LEU A 85 -0.64 -6.29 10.65
C LEU A 85 0.68 -5.75 11.25
N ARG A 86 0.76 -5.64 12.57
CA ARG A 86 1.97 -5.19 13.28
C ARG A 86 3.14 -6.17 13.13
N HIS A 87 2.83 -7.45 12.98
CA HIS A 87 3.84 -8.49 12.80
C HIS A 87 4.03 -8.90 11.31
N GLY A 88 3.36 -8.20 10.38
CA GLY A 88 3.43 -8.52 8.95
C GLY A 88 2.81 -9.88 8.59
N THR A 89 2.06 -10.46 9.51
CA THR A 89 1.32 -11.70 9.29
C THR A 89 -0.04 -11.37 8.69
N VAL A 90 -0.09 -11.25 7.38
CA VAL A 90 -1.35 -11.19 6.62
C VAL A 90 -1.92 -12.61 6.40
N LEU A 91 -1.13 -13.61 6.75
CA LEU A 91 -1.45 -15.03 6.58
C LEU A 91 -1.38 -15.75 7.93
N ASP A 92 -2.31 -16.64 8.18
CA ASP A 92 -2.22 -17.66 9.24
C ASP A 92 -0.99 -18.54 8.97
N GLY A 93 0.08 -18.31 9.74
CA GLY A 93 1.37 -18.95 9.54
C GLY A 93 2.47 -17.92 9.26
N ALA A 94 3.60 -18.08 9.88
CA ALA A 94 4.72 -17.15 10.04
C ALA A 94 5.37 -16.55 8.76
N ALA A 95 4.72 -16.59 7.59
CA ALA A 95 5.21 -15.95 6.38
C ALA A 95 4.64 -14.52 6.28
N GLY A 96 5.51 -13.51 6.34
CA GLY A 96 5.14 -12.11 6.12
C GLY A 96 4.59 -11.86 4.70
N ILE A 97 4.00 -10.69 4.48
CA ILE A 97 3.46 -10.27 3.17
C ILE A 97 4.46 -10.39 2.02
N ALA A 98 5.76 -10.28 2.31
CA ALA A 98 6.82 -10.46 1.33
C ALA A 98 6.78 -11.84 0.64
N ALA A 99 6.30 -12.88 1.33
CA ALA A 99 6.17 -14.24 0.80
C ALA A 99 4.92 -14.45 -0.05
N VAL A 100 3.96 -13.50 -0.07
CA VAL A 100 2.76 -13.58 -0.91
C VAL A 100 3.13 -13.32 -2.37
N PRO A 101 2.91 -14.26 -3.30
CA PRO A 101 3.23 -14.05 -4.71
C PRO A 101 2.41 -12.92 -5.32
N TRP A 102 2.97 -12.31 -6.35
CA TRP A 102 2.24 -11.39 -7.20
C TRP A 102 1.26 -12.16 -8.09
N LEU A 103 0.12 -11.56 -8.42
CA LEU A 103 -0.83 -12.15 -9.37
C LEU A 103 -0.22 -12.15 -10.78
N ALA A 104 0.20 -13.31 -11.28
CA ALA A 104 0.94 -13.44 -12.53
C ALA A 104 0.16 -12.98 -13.78
N SER A 105 -1.18 -12.95 -13.71
CA SER A 105 -2.05 -12.53 -14.84
C SER A 105 -2.23 -11.00 -14.90
N ALA A 106 -1.75 -10.23 -13.91
CA ALA A 106 -1.93 -8.79 -13.84
C ALA A 106 -0.61 -8.04 -13.93
N GLN A 107 -0.66 -6.81 -14.42
CA GLN A 107 0.46 -5.87 -14.34
C GLN A 107 0.43 -5.18 -12.96
N HIS A 108 1.60 -5.02 -12.34
CA HIS A 108 1.74 -4.41 -11.04
C HIS A 108 2.52 -3.10 -11.15
N TYR A 109 1.95 -2.02 -10.61
CA TYR A 109 2.52 -0.69 -10.64
C TYR A 109 2.73 -0.17 -9.21
N MET A 110 3.88 0.44 -8.96
CA MET A 110 4.25 0.96 -7.65
C MET A 110 4.40 2.47 -7.72
N ILE A 111 3.71 3.17 -6.85
CA ILE A 111 3.78 4.62 -6.68
C ILE A 111 4.27 4.90 -5.28
N ALA A 112 5.32 5.70 -5.17
CA ALA A 112 5.85 6.13 -3.88
C ALA A 112 6.17 7.63 -3.90
N GLY A 113 6.15 8.24 -2.73
CA GLY A 113 6.55 9.61 -2.54
C GLY A 113 7.89 9.70 -1.81
N THR A 114 8.38 10.93 -1.67
CA THR A 114 9.52 11.24 -0.82
C THR A 114 9.27 12.51 -0.02
N VAL A 115 9.86 12.58 1.20
CA VAL A 115 9.74 13.75 2.09
C VAL A 115 10.48 14.97 1.59
N THR A 116 11.30 14.82 0.56
CA THR A 116 12.10 15.91 -0.04
C THR A 116 11.93 15.91 -1.56
N ASP A 117 12.13 17.06 -2.17
CA ASP A 117 12.09 17.22 -3.64
C ASP A 117 13.26 16.51 -4.33
N ASP A 118 14.35 16.26 -3.62
CA ASP A 118 15.50 15.50 -4.11
C ASP A 118 15.40 14.02 -3.68
N PRO A 119 15.10 13.10 -4.62
CA PRO A 119 14.98 11.67 -4.30
C PRO A 119 16.30 11.01 -3.91
N GLU A 120 17.45 11.61 -4.27
CA GLU A 120 18.78 11.12 -3.92
C GLU A 120 19.22 11.60 -2.51
N HIS A 121 18.49 12.53 -1.93
CA HIS A 121 18.78 13.02 -0.59
C HIS A 121 18.67 11.90 0.44
N LEU A 122 19.61 11.88 1.41
CA LEU A 122 19.65 10.84 2.44
C LEU A 122 18.30 10.69 3.18
N ALA A 123 17.58 11.78 3.44
CA ALA A 123 16.27 11.74 4.07
C ALA A 123 15.22 11.03 3.19
N ALA A 124 15.22 11.25 1.86
CA ALA A 124 14.33 10.55 0.94
C ALA A 124 14.60 9.03 0.96
N ARG A 125 15.87 8.63 0.94
CA ARG A 125 16.28 7.22 0.97
C ARG A 125 15.96 6.52 2.31
N LEU A 126 16.09 7.24 3.44
CA LEU A 126 15.84 6.67 4.77
C LEU A 126 14.37 6.69 5.18
N PHE A 127 13.66 7.75 4.80
CA PHE A 127 12.29 7.99 5.26
C PHE A 127 11.23 7.83 4.17
N GLY A 128 11.63 7.77 2.89
CA GLY A 128 10.72 7.69 1.77
C GLY A 128 9.70 8.82 1.77
N ASP A 129 8.41 8.48 1.77
CA ASP A 129 7.28 9.41 1.89
C ASP A 129 6.97 9.83 3.35
N GLY A 130 7.88 9.54 4.26
CA GLY A 130 7.75 9.73 5.70
C GLY A 130 7.35 8.46 6.46
N LEU A 131 6.97 7.40 5.76
CA LEU A 131 6.43 6.18 6.35
C LEU A 131 6.91 4.90 5.67
N VAL A 132 6.97 4.92 4.36
CA VAL A 132 7.32 3.79 3.52
C VAL A 132 8.56 4.14 2.71
N GLN A 133 9.57 3.28 2.73
CA GLN A 133 10.74 3.43 1.87
C GLN A 133 10.33 3.24 0.41
N PRO A 134 10.91 4.03 -0.52
CA PRO A 134 10.60 3.87 -1.92
C PRO A 134 11.05 2.50 -2.42
N PRO A 135 10.26 1.84 -3.29
CA PRO A 135 10.69 0.61 -3.94
C PRO A 135 11.90 0.88 -4.84
N GLN A 136 12.61 -0.19 -5.20
CA GLN A 136 13.68 -0.08 -6.18
C GLN A 136 13.12 0.40 -7.53
N ALA A 137 13.88 1.24 -8.22
CA ALA A 137 13.48 1.78 -9.53
C ALA A 137 13.23 0.63 -10.54
N GLY A 138 12.22 0.80 -11.39
CA GLY A 138 11.83 -0.15 -12.43
C GLY A 138 10.82 0.48 -13.39
N GLU A 139 10.50 -0.19 -14.48
CA GLU A 139 9.58 0.32 -15.51
C GLU A 139 8.19 0.69 -14.95
N ASN A 140 7.71 -0.10 -13.99
CA ASN A 140 6.40 0.08 -13.37
C ASN A 140 6.49 0.77 -11.98
N VAL A 141 7.57 1.51 -11.73
CA VAL A 141 7.78 2.24 -10.48
C VAL A 141 7.84 3.73 -10.76
N ARG A 142 7.03 4.54 -10.05
CA ARG A 142 7.06 5.99 -10.13
C ARG A 142 7.25 6.61 -8.76
N LEU A 143 8.28 7.46 -8.67
CA LEU A 143 8.52 8.29 -7.49
C LEU A 143 7.97 9.69 -7.72
N PHE A 144 7.37 10.25 -6.69
CA PHE A 144 6.87 11.62 -6.63
C PHE A 144 7.62 12.39 -5.55
N PRO A 145 8.68 13.12 -5.91
CA PRO A 145 9.46 13.91 -4.95
C PRO A 145 8.61 14.97 -4.26
N GLY A 146 8.83 15.17 -2.96
CA GLY A 146 8.12 16.16 -2.15
C GLY A 146 6.68 15.81 -1.79
N ILE A 147 6.13 14.69 -2.27
CA ILE A 147 4.77 14.25 -1.92
C ILE A 147 4.84 13.24 -0.77
N VAL A 148 4.28 13.60 0.38
CA VAL A 148 4.26 12.75 1.56
C VAL A 148 3.14 11.70 1.51
N HIS A 149 3.24 10.68 2.35
CA HIS A 149 2.40 9.48 2.33
C HIS A 149 0.90 9.73 2.18
N MET A 150 0.33 10.57 3.02
CA MET A 150 -1.12 10.84 2.99
C MET A 150 -1.54 11.64 1.75
N GLU A 151 -0.66 12.48 1.23
CA GLU A 151 -0.91 13.30 0.07
C GLU A 151 -0.96 12.47 -1.23
N LEU A 152 -0.20 11.37 -1.29
CA LEU A 152 -0.23 10.45 -2.44
C LEU A 152 -1.65 9.99 -2.80
N ALA A 153 -2.52 9.81 -1.81
CA ALA A 153 -3.89 9.31 -2.01
C ALA A 153 -4.83 10.30 -2.71
N HIS A 154 -4.49 11.59 -2.74
CA HIS A 154 -5.31 12.65 -3.31
C HIS A 154 -4.54 13.61 -4.23
N SER A 155 -3.32 13.24 -4.60
CA SER A 155 -2.49 14.01 -5.53
C SER A 155 -2.99 13.86 -6.97
N GLU A 156 -3.21 14.98 -7.65
CA GLU A 156 -3.58 15.02 -9.06
C GLU A 156 -2.49 14.39 -9.94
N ALA A 157 -1.22 14.64 -9.62
CA ALA A 157 -0.08 14.08 -10.36
C ALA A 157 -0.05 12.54 -10.27
N VAL A 158 -0.40 11.96 -9.12
CA VAL A 158 -0.52 10.50 -8.94
C VAL A 158 -1.68 9.97 -9.77
N TYR A 159 -2.82 10.64 -9.76
CA TYR A 159 -3.98 10.27 -10.56
C TYR A 159 -3.67 10.28 -12.06
N ASP A 160 -3.02 11.32 -12.55
CA ASP A 160 -2.63 11.43 -13.96
C ASP A 160 -1.65 10.34 -14.39
N GLN A 161 -0.73 9.95 -13.51
CA GLN A 161 0.16 8.83 -13.77
C GLN A 161 -0.61 7.51 -13.89
N ILE A 162 -1.58 7.26 -13.03
CA ILE A 162 -2.45 6.07 -13.11
C ILE A 162 -3.22 6.08 -14.43
N ARG A 163 -3.81 7.22 -14.80
CA ARG A 163 -4.51 7.36 -16.09
C ARG A 163 -3.60 7.05 -17.27
N THR A 164 -2.37 7.55 -17.23
CA THR A 164 -1.37 7.31 -18.29
C THR A 164 -1.10 5.81 -18.44
N TRP A 165 -0.86 5.11 -17.34
CA TRP A 165 -0.65 3.66 -17.36
C TRP A 165 -1.89 2.86 -17.75
N CYS A 166 -3.09 3.35 -17.44
CA CYS A 166 -4.32 2.71 -17.91
C CYS A 166 -4.56 2.91 -19.42
N ALA A 167 -4.07 4.01 -20.00
CA ALA A 167 -4.20 4.31 -21.42
C ALA A 167 -3.16 3.61 -22.30
N SER A 168 -2.01 3.22 -21.73
CA SER A 168 -0.99 2.43 -22.42
C SER A 168 -1.40 0.95 -22.36
N ALA A 169 -2.07 0.49 -23.41
CA ALA A 169 -2.48 -0.91 -23.58
C ALA A 169 -1.34 -1.78 -24.14
#